data_3c6b9abec41bdac4a545cccc547b3265
#
_entry.id   3c6b9abec41bdac4a545cccc547b3265
#
_cell.length_a   1.000
_cell.length_b   1.000
_cell.length_c   1.000
_cell.angle_alpha   90.00
_cell.angle_beta   90.00
_cell.angle_gamma   90.00
#
_symmetry.space_group_name_H-M   'P 1'
#
loop_
_entity.id
_entity.type
_entity.pdbx_description
1 polymer ?
#
loop_
_entity_poly.entity_id
_entity_poly.type
_entity_poly.pdbx_seq_one_letter_code
_entity_poly.pdbx_strand_id
1 'polypeptide(L)'
;ADVKTLAWTDVYQSIQKGIVESVNSPIALVESMRFHEVAPNIIRHDEYYQSIGFMMNRSKFDALSGDMQNALEKAYFDAGKYSNEVMGSSADESIKRMKASGVSFVDIDRAPFVARMKAFYDDMESKGELPDGFLDAVASSR
;
A
#
# COMPACT_ATOMS: atom_id res chain seq x y z
N ALA A 1 8.74 11.45 -15.36
CA ALA A 1 7.58 12.00 -14.66
C ALA A 1 8.08 12.91 -13.54
N ASP A 2 7.40 14.04 -13.33
CA ASP A 2 7.67 14.91 -12.19
C ASP A 2 6.85 14.42 -11.00
N VAL A 3 7.56 14.06 -9.93
CA VAL A 3 6.91 13.64 -8.68
C VAL A 3 6.56 14.86 -7.84
N LYS A 4 5.30 14.97 -7.42
CA LYS A 4 4.82 16.03 -6.54
C LYS A 4 4.34 15.45 -5.22
N THR A 5 4.80 16.04 -4.12
CA THR A 5 4.30 15.72 -2.79
C THR A 5 3.09 16.59 -2.48
N LEU A 6 1.96 15.95 -2.17
CA LEU A 6 0.71 16.61 -1.82
C LEU A 6 0.19 16.10 -0.48
N ALA A 7 -0.56 16.92 0.23
CA ALA A 7 -1.38 16.41 1.33
C ALA A 7 -2.43 15.45 0.77
N TRP A 8 -2.70 14.34 1.46
CA TRP A 8 -3.62 13.31 0.99
C TRP A 8 -5.03 13.86 0.70
N THR A 9 -5.47 14.81 1.50
CA THR A 9 -6.75 15.51 1.35
C THR A 9 -6.87 16.35 0.07
N ASP A 10 -5.75 16.74 -0.53
CA ASP A 10 -5.73 17.60 -1.71
C ASP A 10 -5.64 16.83 -3.02
N VAL A 11 -5.41 15.50 -2.96
CA VAL A 11 -5.18 14.66 -4.13
C VAL A 11 -6.36 14.66 -5.09
N TYR A 12 -7.59 14.47 -4.60
CA TYR A 12 -8.79 14.48 -5.45
C TYR A 12 -8.90 15.76 -6.27
N GLN A 13 -8.82 16.93 -5.60
CA GLN A 13 -8.91 18.21 -6.27
C GLN A 13 -7.72 18.47 -7.20
N SER A 14 -6.54 17.98 -6.85
CA SER A 14 -5.35 18.15 -7.68
C SER A 14 -5.44 17.38 -8.99
N ILE A 15 -6.01 16.17 -8.98
CA ILE A 15 -6.31 15.40 -10.20
C ILE A 15 -7.41 16.12 -10.99
N GLN A 16 -8.49 16.51 -10.34
CA GLN A 16 -9.63 17.18 -10.99
C GLN A 16 -9.20 18.46 -11.72
N LYS A 17 -8.27 19.21 -11.15
CA LYS A 17 -7.74 20.47 -11.71
C LYS A 17 -6.55 20.27 -12.67
N GLY A 18 -6.11 19.05 -12.90
CA GLY A 18 -4.95 18.75 -13.74
C GLY A 18 -3.60 19.20 -13.16
N ILE A 19 -3.51 19.44 -11.84
CA ILE A 19 -2.25 19.77 -11.16
C ILE A 19 -1.32 18.55 -11.13
N VAL A 20 -1.92 17.36 -10.97
CA VAL A 20 -1.29 16.06 -11.15
C VAL A 20 -2.12 15.21 -12.10
N GLU A 21 -1.46 14.38 -12.91
CA GLU A 21 -2.10 13.54 -13.93
C GLU A 21 -2.40 12.14 -13.41
N SER A 22 -1.71 11.71 -12.35
CA SER A 22 -1.87 10.38 -11.76
C SER A 22 -1.54 10.36 -10.28
N VAL A 23 -2.03 9.35 -9.58
CA VAL A 23 -1.72 9.08 -8.18
C VAL A 23 -1.53 7.57 -7.99
N ASN A 24 -0.59 7.21 -7.14
CA ASN A 24 -0.45 5.83 -6.67
C ASN A 24 -1.24 5.65 -5.38
N SER A 25 -2.11 4.64 -5.34
CA SER A 25 -3.00 4.40 -4.20
C SER A 25 -3.43 2.93 -4.14
N PRO A 26 -3.59 2.36 -2.94
CA PRO A 26 -4.27 1.07 -2.79
C PRO A 26 -5.68 1.09 -3.38
N ILE A 27 -6.09 0.00 -4.04
CA ILE A 27 -7.38 -0.10 -4.75
C ILE A 27 -8.58 0.27 -3.86
N ALA A 28 -8.61 -0.21 -2.61
CA ALA A 28 -9.70 0.11 -1.69
C ALA A 28 -9.79 1.61 -1.37
N LEU A 29 -8.65 2.32 -1.36
CA LEU A 29 -8.63 3.77 -1.15
C LEU A 29 -9.04 4.55 -2.40
N VAL A 30 -8.80 4.03 -3.60
CA VAL A 30 -9.27 4.66 -4.85
C VAL A 30 -10.78 4.87 -4.82
N GLU A 31 -11.55 3.85 -4.38
CA GLU A 31 -13.01 3.96 -4.27
C GLU A 31 -13.42 4.86 -3.10
N SER A 32 -12.91 4.61 -1.90
CA SER A 32 -13.31 5.35 -0.69
C SER A 32 -12.97 6.84 -0.74
N MET A 33 -11.89 7.20 -1.42
CA MET A 33 -11.48 8.60 -1.67
C MET A 33 -12.07 9.17 -2.97
N ARG A 34 -12.88 8.38 -3.69
CA ARG A 34 -13.56 8.75 -4.92
C ARG A 34 -12.62 9.15 -6.07
N PHE A 35 -11.37 8.72 -6.04
CA PHE A 35 -10.39 9.07 -7.07
C PHE A 35 -10.81 8.60 -8.47
N HIS A 36 -11.52 7.47 -8.55
CA HIS A 36 -12.06 6.93 -9.80
C HIS A 36 -13.03 7.87 -10.55
N GLU A 37 -13.61 8.85 -9.86
CA GLU A 37 -14.51 9.83 -10.50
C GLU A 37 -13.74 10.86 -11.32
N VAL A 38 -12.51 11.18 -10.94
CA VAL A 38 -11.64 12.17 -11.59
C VAL A 38 -10.48 11.52 -12.34
N ALA A 39 -10.23 10.23 -12.13
CA ALA A 39 -9.22 9.41 -12.81
C ALA A 39 -9.81 8.02 -13.11
N PRO A 40 -10.64 7.87 -14.17
CA PRO A 40 -11.39 6.64 -14.43
C PRO A 40 -10.54 5.51 -15.05
N ASN A 41 -9.25 5.72 -15.26
CA ASN A 41 -8.33 4.72 -15.79
C ASN A 41 -7.38 4.24 -14.70
N ILE A 42 -7.49 2.98 -14.31
CA ILE A 42 -6.69 2.38 -13.24
C ILE A 42 -5.73 1.36 -13.84
N ILE A 43 -4.44 1.57 -13.61
CA ILE A 43 -3.38 0.62 -13.97
C ILE A 43 -3.09 -0.26 -12.76
N ARG A 44 -3.24 -1.58 -12.91
CA ARG A 44 -2.89 -2.56 -11.88
C ARG A 44 -1.44 -2.96 -12.05
N HIS A 45 -0.57 -2.39 -11.22
CA HIS A 45 0.87 -2.67 -11.27
C HIS A 45 1.35 -3.57 -10.14
N ASP A 46 0.58 -3.72 -9.05
CA ASP A 46 0.87 -4.59 -7.89
C ASP A 46 2.33 -4.45 -7.40
N GLU A 47 2.79 -3.21 -7.23
CA GLU A 47 4.22 -2.94 -6.98
C GLU A 47 4.64 -3.16 -5.54
N TYR A 48 3.70 -3.10 -4.58
CA TYR A 48 4.02 -3.24 -3.18
C TYR A 48 2.83 -3.72 -2.34
N TYR A 49 3.14 -4.31 -1.20
CA TYR A 49 2.18 -4.53 -0.12
C TYR A 49 2.33 -3.44 0.93
N GLN A 50 1.26 -2.77 1.25
CA GLN A 50 1.26 -1.77 2.30
C GLN A 50 1.10 -2.43 3.66
N SER A 51 2.15 -2.34 4.49
CA SER A 51 2.10 -2.75 5.90
C SER A 51 1.77 -1.55 6.76
N ILE A 52 0.88 -1.74 7.73
CA ILE A 52 0.52 -0.72 8.72
C ILE A 52 0.94 -1.24 10.09
N GLY A 53 1.69 -0.41 10.82
CA GLY A 53 2.09 -0.70 12.19
C GLY A 53 1.47 0.30 13.17
N PHE A 54 1.07 -0.18 14.34
CA PHE A 54 0.74 0.69 15.46
C PHE A 54 2.00 0.93 16.29
N MET A 55 2.26 2.17 16.61
CA MET A 55 3.41 2.55 17.40
C MET A 55 2.97 3.23 18.68
N MET A 56 3.59 2.85 19.80
CA MET A 56 3.40 3.48 21.09
C MET A 56 4.76 3.82 21.71
N ASN A 57 4.84 4.93 22.43
CA ASN A 57 6.04 5.28 23.16
C ASN A 57 6.35 4.19 24.20
N ARG A 58 7.59 3.69 24.21
CA ARG A 58 8.02 2.59 25.06
C ARG A 58 7.78 2.85 26.55
N SER A 59 8.13 4.02 27.06
CA SER A 59 7.94 4.34 28.47
C SER A 59 6.46 4.43 28.88
N LYS A 60 5.56 4.77 27.94
CA LYS A 60 4.12 4.77 28.18
C LYS A 60 3.56 3.34 28.21
N PHE A 61 4.06 2.47 27.36
CA PHE A 61 3.68 1.05 27.37
C PHE A 61 4.15 0.38 28.66
N ASP A 62 5.41 0.57 29.04
CA ASP A 62 5.99 -0.02 30.25
C ASP A 62 5.34 0.48 31.57
N ALA A 63 4.71 1.66 31.53
CA ALA A 63 3.95 2.19 32.68
C ALA A 63 2.56 1.57 32.84
N LEU A 64 2.08 0.79 31.87
CA LEU A 64 0.82 0.06 31.99
C LEU A 64 0.98 -1.19 32.87
N SER A 65 -0.11 -1.62 33.50
CA SER A 65 -0.12 -2.94 34.16
C SER A 65 0.06 -4.06 33.14
N GLY A 66 0.57 -5.21 33.58
CA GLY A 66 0.75 -6.38 32.70
C GLY A 66 -0.55 -6.79 31.99
N ASP A 67 -1.69 -6.73 32.69
CA ASP A 67 -2.99 -7.04 32.08
C ASP A 67 -3.36 -6.04 30.97
N MET A 68 -3.03 -4.76 31.13
CA MET A 68 -3.27 -3.75 30.11
C MET A 68 -2.33 -3.92 28.91
N GLN A 69 -1.06 -4.26 29.14
CA GLN A 69 -0.11 -4.57 28.08
C GLN A 69 -0.61 -5.76 27.24
N ASN A 70 -0.98 -6.87 27.89
CA ASN A 70 -1.52 -8.06 27.24
C ASN A 70 -2.82 -7.76 26.47
N ALA A 71 -3.72 -6.94 27.04
CA ALA A 71 -4.94 -6.55 26.39
C ALA A 71 -4.70 -5.72 25.13
N LEU A 72 -3.73 -4.79 25.15
CA LEU A 72 -3.34 -4.00 23.98
C LEU A 72 -2.72 -4.86 22.88
N GLU A 73 -1.79 -5.76 23.23
CA GLU A 73 -1.20 -6.67 22.29
C GLU A 73 -2.24 -7.58 21.64
N LYS A 74 -3.13 -8.16 22.44
CA LYS A 74 -4.23 -8.99 21.92
C LYS A 74 -5.14 -8.19 20.99
N ALA A 75 -5.54 -6.99 21.37
CA ALA A 75 -6.39 -6.13 20.55
C ALA A 75 -5.72 -5.79 19.21
N TYR A 76 -4.41 -5.53 19.22
CA TYR A 76 -3.63 -5.28 18.01
C TYR A 76 -3.63 -6.49 17.07
N PHE A 77 -3.35 -7.69 17.59
CA PHE A 77 -3.37 -8.91 16.77
C PHE A 77 -4.76 -9.24 16.23
N ASP A 78 -5.80 -9.10 17.04
CA ASP A 78 -7.18 -9.35 16.61
C ASP A 78 -7.61 -8.33 15.53
N ALA A 79 -7.27 -7.05 15.71
CA ALA A 79 -7.54 -6.02 14.72
C ALA A 79 -6.77 -6.25 13.41
N GLY A 80 -5.51 -6.72 13.49
CA GLY A 80 -4.70 -7.07 12.33
C GLY A 80 -5.30 -8.22 11.52
N LYS A 81 -5.73 -9.29 12.19
CA LYS A 81 -6.43 -10.40 11.54
C LYS A 81 -7.71 -9.93 10.84
N TYR A 82 -8.56 -9.23 11.55
CA TYR A 82 -9.81 -8.68 11.02
C TYR A 82 -9.55 -7.75 9.82
N SER A 83 -8.56 -6.87 9.92
CA SER A 83 -8.18 -5.97 8.82
C SER A 83 -7.76 -6.75 7.57
N ASN A 84 -6.95 -7.79 7.70
CA ASN A 84 -6.53 -8.60 6.56
C ASN A 84 -7.71 -9.31 5.88
N GLU A 85 -8.65 -9.86 6.66
CA GLU A 85 -9.85 -10.50 6.15
C GLU A 85 -10.76 -9.52 5.39
N VAL A 86 -10.99 -8.33 5.97
CA VAL A 86 -11.85 -7.30 5.39
C VAL A 86 -11.20 -6.67 4.14
N MET A 87 -9.91 -6.38 4.20
CA MET A 87 -9.22 -5.72 3.08
C MET A 87 -9.13 -6.62 1.84
N GLY A 88 -8.95 -7.94 2.02
CA GLY A 88 -8.94 -8.89 0.91
C GLY A 88 -10.27 -8.92 0.16
N SER A 89 -11.38 -9.10 0.88
CA SER A 89 -12.72 -9.13 0.29
C SER A 89 -13.17 -7.76 -0.25
N SER A 90 -12.82 -6.68 0.44
CA SER A 90 -13.21 -5.32 0.07
C SER A 90 -12.58 -4.85 -1.24
N ALA A 91 -11.34 -5.25 -1.54
CA ALA A 91 -10.67 -4.87 -2.78
C ALA A 91 -11.41 -5.42 -4.01
N ASP A 92 -11.80 -6.70 -3.99
CA ASP A 92 -12.51 -7.33 -5.10
C ASP A 92 -13.90 -6.72 -5.32
N GLU A 93 -14.61 -6.42 -4.23
CA GLU A 93 -15.91 -5.75 -4.32
C GLU A 93 -15.79 -4.31 -4.83
N SER A 94 -14.77 -3.57 -4.39
CA SER A 94 -14.48 -2.23 -4.89
C SER A 94 -14.19 -2.23 -6.38
N ILE A 95 -13.40 -3.18 -6.87
CA ILE A 95 -13.14 -3.36 -8.31
C ILE A 95 -14.45 -3.62 -9.07
N LYS A 96 -15.31 -4.50 -8.57
CA LYS A 96 -16.60 -4.79 -9.22
C LYS A 96 -17.49 -3.54 -9.31
N ARG A 97 -17.61 -2.79 -8.21
CA ARG A 97 -18.41 -1.54 -8.20
C ARG A 97 -17.86 -0.49 -9.13
N MET A 98 -16.54 -0.26 -9.10
CA MET A 98 -15.89 0.70 -9.99
C MET A 98 -16.03 0.31 -11.47
N LYS A 99 -15.88 -0.97 -11.82
CA LYS A 99 -16.13 -1.46 -13.19
C LYS A 99 -17.59 -1.23 -13.61
N ALA A 100 -18.54 -1.47 -12.72
CA ALA A 100 -19.97 -1.23 -13.00
C ALA A 100 -20.28 0.26 -13.22
N SER A 101 -19.49 1.18 -12.66
CA SER A 101 -19.57 2.63 -12.88
C SER A 101 -18.77 3.15 -14.09
N GLY A 102 -18.17 2.24 -14.88
CA GLY A 102 -17.47 2.61 -16.12
C GLY A 102 -15.97 2.84 -15.96
N VAL A 103 -15.39 2.50 -14.80
CA VAL A 103 -13.93 2.59 -14.58
C VAL A 103 -13.20 1.52 -15.39
N SER A 104 -12.17 1.92 -16.11
CA SER A 104 -11.30 1.04 -16.89
C SER A 104 -10.14 0.52 -16.00
N PHE A 105 -9.91 -0.79 -16.05
CA PHE A 105 -8.77 -1.43 -15.39
C PHE A 105 -7.85 -2.02 -16.44
N VAL A 106 -6.58 -1.70 -16.34
CA VAL A 106 -5.53 -2.16 -17.26
C VAL A 106 -4.48 -2.93 -16.47
N ASP A 107 -4.25 -4.17 -16.86
CA ASP A 107 -3.13 -4.97 -16.36
C ASP A 107 -1.91 -4.73 -17.26
N ILE A 108 -0.75 -4.54 -16.65
CA ILE A 108 0.51 -4.29 -17.38
C ILE A 108 1.47 -5.46 -17.23
N ASP A 109 2.33 -5.64 -18.22
CA ASP A 109 3.48 -6.54 -18.07
C ASP A 109 4.46 -5.93 -17.05
N ARG A 110 4.66 -6.62 -15.94
CA ARG A 110 5.54 -6.19 -14.83
C ARG A 110 6.99 -6.63 -15.03
N ALA A 111 7.26 -7.57 -15.92
CA ALA A 111 8.60 -8.14 -16.08
C ALA A 111 9.70 -7.08 -16.33
N PRO A 112 9.50 -6.06 -17.19
CA PRO A 112 10.50 -5.01 -17.40
C PRO A 112 10.77 -4.17 -16.15
N PHE A 113 9.74 -3.93 -15.32
CA PHE A 113 9.88 -3.17 -14.07
C PHE A 113 10.65 -3.98 -13.03
N VAL A 114 10.30 -5.27 -12.87
CA VAL A 114 11.00 -6.19 -11.95
C VAL A 114 12.47 -6.31 -12.33
N ALA A 115 12.77 -6.48 -13.63
CA ALA A 115 14.15 -6.58 -14.12
C ALA A 115 14.97 -5.31 -13.81
N ARG A 116 14.36 -4.13 -13.98
CA ARG A 116 15.01 -2.86 -13.66
C ARG A 116 15.22 -2.66 -12.16
N MET A 117 14.25 -3.04 -11.35
CA MET A 117 14.35 -2.94 -9.90
C MET A 117 15.34 -3.93 -9.32
N LYS A 118 15.50 -5.11 -9.93
CA LYS A 118 16.51 -6.07 -9.48
C LYS A 118 17.90 -5.47 -9.44
N ALA A 119 18.34 -4.81 -10.52
CA ALA A 119 19.65 -4.17 -10.57
C ALA A 119 19.84 -3.09 -9.49
N PHE A 120 18.78 -2.34 -9.17
CA PHE A 120 18.79 -1.35 -8.09
C PHE A 120 18.95 -2.01 -6.71
N TYR A 121 18.20 -3.06 -6.45
CA TYR A 121 18.29 -3.78 -5.16
C TYR A 121 19.61 -4.55 -5.01
N ASP A 122 20.14 -5.14 -6.08
CA ASP A 122 21.46 -5.79 -6.08
C ASP A 122 22.57 -4.75 -5.70
N ASP A 123 22.46 -3.52 -6.21
CA ASP A 123 23.38 -2.43 -5.85
C ASP A 123 23.24 -2.03 -4.36
N MET A 124 22.00 -1.92 -3.84
CA MET A 124 21.76 -1.64 -2.42
C MET A 124 22.31 -2.75 -1.50
N GLU A 125 22.12 -4.02 -1.86
CA GLU A 125 22.65 -5.14 -1.09
C GLU A 125 24.18 -5.14 -1.10
N SER A 126 24.81 -4.87 -2.25
CA SER A 126 26.27 -4.76 -2.38
C SER A 126 26.87 -3.61 -1.54
N LYS A 127 26.11 -2.58 -1.25
CA LYS A 127 26.48 -1.45 -0.39
C LYS A 127 26.18 -1.66 1.10
N GLY A 128 25.59 -2.80 1.46
CA GLY A 128 25.15 -3.09 2.83
C GLY A 128 23.93 -2.25 3.28
N GLU A 129 23.18 -1.68 2.35
CA GLU A 129 21.94 -0.95 2.63
C GLU A 129 20.75 -1.90 2.82
N LEU A 130 20.89 -3.15 2.37
CA LEU A 130 19.97 -4.26 2.63
C LEU A 130 20.73 -5.39 3.34
N PRO A 131 20.06 -6.20 4.16
CA PRO A 131 20.66 -7.39 4.75
C PRO A 131 21.10 -8.40 3.66
N ASP A 132 22.21 -9.07 3.87
CA ASP A 132 22.69 -10.13 2.98
C ASP A 132 21.61 -11.22 2.80
N GLY A 133 21.35 -11.61 1.55
CA GLY A 133 20.35 -12.61 1.21
C GLY A 133 18.89 -12.11 1.29
N PHE A 134 18.67 -10.81 1.44
CA PHE A 134 17.33 -10.23 1.48
C PHE A 134 16.53 -10.52 0.21
N LEU A 135 17.15 -10.37 -0.96
CA LEU A 135 16.49 -10.61 -2.25
C LEU A 135 16.11 -12.07 -2.45
N ASP A 136 16.96 -12.99 -2.02
CA ASP A 136 16.69 -14.42 -2.08
C ASP A 136 15.53 -14.80 -1.14
N ALA A 137 15.48 -14.21 0.06
CA ALA A 137 14.39 -14.41 1.00
C ALA A 137 13.05 -13.91 0.43
N VAL A 138 13.05 -12.73 -0.22
CA VAL A 138 11.85 -12.20 -0.88
C VAL A 138 11.42 -13.07 -2.06
N ALA A 139 12.37 -13.55 -2.88
CA ALA A 139 12.06 -14.40 -4.03
C ALA A 139 11.47 -15.76 -3.61
N SER A 140 11.92 -16.32 -2.49
CA SER A 140 11.45 -17.61 -1.96
C SER A 140 10.10 -17.52 -1.22
N SER A 141 9.63 -16.32 -0.88
CA SER A 141 8.36 -16.08 -0.17
C SER A 141 7.13 -15.95 -1.07
N ARG A 142 7.30 -16.09 -2.39
CA ARG A 142 6.24 -15.94 -3.42
C ARG A 142 5.61 -17.26 -3.81
#